data_b9cd4c9b5214e8702ca0b5da39049fd9
#
_entry.id   b9cd4c9b5214e8702ca0b5da39049fd9
#
_cell.length_a   1.000
_cell.length_b   1.000
_cell.length_c   1.000
_cell.angle_alpha   90.00
_cell.angle_beta   90.00
_cell.angle_gamma   90.00
#
_symmetry.space_group_name_H-M   'P 1'
#
loop_
_entity.id
_entity.type
_entity.pdbx_description
1 polymer ?
#
loop_
_entity_poly.entity_id
_entity_poly.type
_entity_poly.pdbx_seq_one_letter_code
_entity_poly.pdbx_strand_id
1 'polypeptide(L)'
;MLTRAVVLRLSPTLLVASATLVVTLLSACSTPGPVYDMRGRGVANPATPTATPAVPAPPASPPAAKAGSAVTADPNAAPYSAAVAARFSDPKVTYRTPAFAPNHVGFTSNVELQALMMALVQDAVPATGQPRVSLLPLGSSQKGQPLQALLFTREFDLKPAAIAASARPTVLLVAQQHGDEPAGSEALIVLAQELALGRLQALTERINVIILPRANPDGAAVRQRVTASGIDANRDHLLLKTPEAQAQAQLMRDYRPAVVVDAHEYTVVGRYLEKFGTVQRFDALVQYAMAANVQPFITKAAEEWFRRPLIASLTEQGLTSEWYYTTSTDLADKKISMGGTQPDTGRNVNGLKNAVSILIETRGVGIGKLHLARRVHTHVTAMTSVLQSTAERAADLQKVRGYVDRDVAAQACQGDTVVDVAPTVSEYALTMLDPVSGADKSVSVEWASALVLRTLKSRSRPCGYWLAADQTDAVMRLRGLGVRVVQLGNRAVMQGENYRETSRELGTREDVRGSIADGGSVAKVQVELVTAFIEAPAGSYYVPLDQPLANLVIAAMEPDTQNSYLTHGIVSSVTAQARVLTRPDVKAVALP
;
A
#
# COMPACT_ATOMS: atom_id res chain seq x y z
N MET A 1 6.36 56.88 31.17
CA MET A 1 6.34 56.28 32.49
C MET A 1 6.84 54.85 32.40
N LEU A 2 7.95 54.64 33.04
CA LEU A 2 8.69 53.38 33.15
C LEU A 2 7.92 52.37 34.02
N THR A 3 8.04 51.05 33.68
CA THR A 3 8.15 49.95 34.67
C THR A 3 8.62 48.69 33.92
N ARG A 4 9.83 48.35 34.05
CA ARG A 4 10.61 47.33 34.79
C ARG A 4 10.27 45.87 34.41
N ALA A 5 11.22 45.26 33.73
CA ALA A 5 11.42 43.83 33.58
C ALA A 5 11.93 43.19 34.87
N VAL A 6 11.45 41.97 35.20
CA VAL A 6 12.02 41.09 36.23
C VAL A 6 12.57 39.85 35.53
N VAL A 7 13.89 39.69 35.61
CA VAL A 7 14.64 38.50 35.20
C VAL A 7 14.82 37.63 36.43
N LEU A 8 14.31 36.40 36.40
CA LEU A 8 14.67 35.35 37.36
C LEU A 8 15.68 34.41 36.75
N ARG A 9 16.89 34.39 37.29
CA ARG A 9 17.92 33.38 37.07
C ARG A 9 17.70 32.23 38.05
N LEU A 10 17.71 31.00 37.57
CA LEU A 10 17.87 29.79 38.38
C LEU A 10 19.12 29.05 37.92
N SER A 11 20.01 28.79 38.87
CA SER A 11 21.28 28.06 38.73
C SER A 11 21.06 26.54 38.78
N PRO A 12 21.94 25.73 38.13
CA PRO A 12 21.86 24.27 38.18
C PRO A 12 22.68 23.70 39.33
N THR A 13 22.09 22.79 40.09
CA THR A 13 22.80 21.94 41.08
C THR A 13 23.02 20.55 40.46
N LEU A 14 24.30 20.16 40.38
CA LEU A 14 24.75 18.80 40.06
C LEU A 14 24.40 17.83 41.17
N LEU A 15 23.85 16.67 40.81
CA LEU A 15 23.83 15.48 41.66
C LEU A 15 24.53 14.34 40.92
N VAL A 16 25.70 13.93 41.46
CA VAL A 16 26.47 12.75 41.05
C VAL A 16 25.91 11.54 41.82
N ALA A 17 25.44 10.53 41.13
CA ALA A 17 25.12 9.23 41.69
C ALA A 17 26.06 8.16 41.12
N SER A 18 26.89 7.58 41.99
CA SER A 18 27.78 6.48 41.67
C SER A 18 26.99 5.17 41.60
N ALA A 19 27.13 4.44 40.51
CA ALA A 19 26.59 3.09 40.35
C ALA A 19 27.76 2.09 40.44
N THR A 20 27.67 1.20 41.41
CA THR A 20 28.62 0.09 41.66
C THR A 20 28.29 -1.08 40.74
N LEU A 21 29.28 -1.51 39.97
CA LEU A 21 29.21 -2.66 39.07
C LEU A 21 29.51 -3.95 39.86
N VAL A 22 28.54 -4.88 39.90
CA VAL A 22 28.74 -6.25 40.39
C VAL A 22 28.90 -7.16 39.18
N VAL A 23 30.09 -7.74 39.02
CA VAL A 23 30.42 -8.75 38.03
C VAL A 23 30.21 -10.13 38.65
N THR A 24 29.28 -10.92 38.16
CA THR A 24 29.13 -12.34 38.49
C THR A 24 29.62 -13.18 37.31
N LEU A 25 30.71 -13.89 37.55
CA LEU A 25 31.31 -14.91 36.65
C LEU A 25 30.46 -16.21 36.78
N LEU A 26 29.92 -16.67 35.68
CA LEU A 26 29.38 -18.03 35.55
C LEU A 26 30.30 -18.83 34.61
N SER A 27 30.93 -19.86 35.18
CA SER A 27 31.74 -20.84 34.47
C SER A 27 30.80 -21.81 33.73
N ALA A 28 30.99 -21.98 32.43
CA ALA A 28 30.36 -23.01 31.63
C ALA A 28 31.38 -24.13 31.33
N CYS A 29 31.01 -25.34 31.71
CA CYS A 29 31.76 -26.57 31.39
C CYS A 29 31.58 -26.92 29.91
N SER A 30 32.68 -27.07 29.19
CA SER A 30 32.75 -27.58 27.83
C SER A 30 32.97 -29.11 27.86
N THR A 31 32.12 -29.85 27.16
CA THR A 31 32.38 -31.28 26.81
C THR A 31 32.93 -31.33 25.37
N PRO A 32 33.95 -32.14 25.09
CA PRO A 32 34.54 -32.25 23.76
C PRO A 32 33.80 -33.27 22.89
N GLY A 33 33.55 -32.89 21.62
CA GLY A 33 33.05 -33.79 20.57
C GLY A 33 34.21 -34.49 19.82
N PRO A 34 33.93 -35.57 19.09
CA PRO A 34 34.96 -36.45 18.56
C PRO A 34 35.68 -35.89 17.33
N VAL A 35 37.01 -36.13 17.36
CA VAL A 35 37.97 -35.84 16.27
C VAL A 35 37.89 -36.94 15.22
N TYR A 36 37.76 -36.58 13.92
CA TYR A 36 38.00 -37.51 12.80
C TYR A 36 39.37 -37.25 12.18
N ASP A 37 40.17 -38.33 12.08
CA ASP A 37 41.49 -38.38 11.47
C ASP A 37 41.42 -38.56 9.96
N MET A 38 42.22 -37.84 9.24
CA MET A 38 42.43 -38.01 7.79
C MET A 38 43.66 -38.84 7.53
N ARG A 39 43.52 -40.06 6.96
CA ARG A 39 44.47 -40.74 6.07
C ARG A 39 43.98 -42.09 5.58
N GLY A 40 44.13 -42.37 4.30
CA GLY A 40 44.13 -43.74 3.80
C GLY A 40 43.68 -43.92 2.35
N ARG A 41 44.61 -43.94 1.45
CA ARG A 41 44.51 -44.29 0.02
C ARG A 41 44.13 -45.77 -0.16
N GLY A 42 43.39 -46.07 -1.26
CA GLY A 42 43.27 -47.42 -1.79
C GLY A 42 42.76 -47.40 -3.24
N VAL A 43 43.49 -48.07 -4.10
CA VAL A 43 43.50 -48.00 -5.59
C VAL A 43 42.57 -49.08 -6.20
N ALA A 44 41.87 -48.68 -7.30
CA ALA A 44 41.59 -49.34 -8.62
C ALA A 44 40.67 -50.56 -8.81
N ASN A 45 39.62 -50.36 -9.61
CA ASN A 45 39.21 -50.98 -10.91
C ASN A 45 38.64 -52.43 -10.93
N PRO A 46 37.93 -52.82 -12.07
CA PRO A 46 36.90 -52.13 -12.87
C PRO A 46 35.58 -52.89 -13.06
N ALA A 47 34.54 -52.16 -13.46
CA ALA A 47 33.41 -52.47 -14.34
C ALA A 47 32.65 -53.81 -14.32
N THR A 48 31.34 -53.71 -14.06
CA THR A 48 30.28 -54.40 -14.80
C THR A 48 28.99 -53.55 -14.76
N PRO A 49 28.20 -53.46 -15.85
CA PRO A 49 27.09 -52.55 -15.93
C PRO A 49 25.90 -53.06 -15.14
N THR A 50 25.47 -52.28 -14.16
CA THR A 50 24.24 -52.53 -13.42
C THR A 50 23.11 -51.63 -13.88
N ALA A 51 21.94 -52.22 -14.00
CA ALA A 51 20.70 -51.67 -14.49
C ALA A 51 20.31 -50.35 -13.84
N THR A 52 19.75 -49.45 -14.67
CA THR A 52 19.09 -48.20 -14.29
C THR A 52 18.00 -48.49 -13.25
N PRO A 53 18.00 -47.82 -12.08
CA PRO A 53 16.86 -47.92 -11.17
C PRO A 53 15.65 -47.23 -11.78
N ALA A 54 14.53 -47.93 -11.78
CA ALA A 54 13.23 -47.37 -12.17
C ALA A 54 12.87 -46.17 -11.25
N VAL A 55 12.46 -45.06 -11.87
CA VAL A 55 11.88 -43.90 -11.18
C VAL A 55 10.65 -44.37 -10.42
N PRO A 56 10.52 -44.11 -9.11
CA PRO A 56 9.30 -44.40 -8.36
C PRO A 56 8.13 -43.62 -8.96
N ALA A 57 7.03 -44.31 -9.22
CA ALA A 57 5.77 -43.66 -9.62
C ALA A 57 5.33 -42.65 -8.53
N PRO A 58 4.74 -41.51 -8.90
CA PRO A 58 4.23 -40.54 -7.95
C PRO A 58 3.18 -41.23 -7.04
N PRO A 59 3.09 -40.85 -5.77
CA PRO A 59 2.10 -41.41 -4.86
C PRO A 59 0.69 -41.16 -5.39
N ALA A 60 -0.13 -42.21 -5.35
CA ALA A 60 -1.53 -42.14 -5.75
C ALA A 60 -2.25 -41.03 -4.98
N SER A 61 -2.98 -40.19 -5.72
CA SER A 61 -3.85 -39.17 -5.15
C SER A 61 -4.78 -39.80 -4.11
N PRO A 62 -5.03 -39.15 -2.96
CA PRO A 62 -5.99 -39.64 -2.00
C PRO A 62 -7.37 -39.76 -2.67
N PRO A 63 -8.18 -40.76 -2.29
CA PRO A 63 -9.49 -40.96 -2.90
C PRO A 63 -10.34 -39.70 -2.71
N ALA A 64 -10.95 -39.24 -3.80
CA ALA A 64 -11.87 -38.14 -3.80
C ALA A 64 -12.92 -38.36 -2.70
N ALA A 65 -12.99 -37.44 -1.75
CA ALA A 65 -14.06 -37.42 -0.77
C ALA A 65 -15.39 -37.39 -1.56
N LYS A 66 -16.27 -38.34 -1.23
CA LYS A 66 -17.62 -38.42 -1.80
C LYS A 66 -18.25 -37.03 -1.65
N ALA A 67 -18.58 -36.40 -2.79
CA ALA A 67 -19.35 -35.20 -2.82
C ALA A 67 -20.70 -35.46 -2.12
N GLY A 68 -20.77 -35.09 -0.85
CA GLY A 68 -22.06 -34.87 -0.20
C GLY A 68 -22.79 -33.84 -1.01
N SER A 69 -24.07 -34.08 -1.29
CA SER A 69 -24.97 -33.14 -2.01
C SER A 69 -24.78 -31.75 -1.41
N ALA A 70 -24.07 -30.89 -2.14
CA ALA A 70 -23.96 -29.50 -1.79
C ALA A 70 -25.37 -28.92 -1.93
N VAL A 71 -26.05 -28.75 -0.82
CA VAL A 71 -27.10 -27.75 -0.70
C VAL A 71 -26.41 -26.47 -1.16
N THR A 72 -26.83 -25.90 -2.29
CA THR A 72 -26.35 -24.60 -2.77
C THR A 72 -26.72 -23.61 -1.70
N ALA A 73 -25.77 -23.30 -0.80
CA ALA A 73 -25.98 -22.31 0.24
C ALA A 73 -26.30 -20.98 -0.50
N ASP A 74 -27.39 -20.33 -0.11
CA ASP A 74 -27.77 -19.03 -0.64
C ASP A 74 -26.53 -18.10 -0.50
N PRO A 75 -25.96 -17.60 -1.60
CA PRO A 75 -24.79 -16.73 -1.54
C PRO A 75 -25.04 -15.42 -0.77
N ASN A 76 -26.30 -15.13 -0.44
CA ASN A 76 -26.71 -14.01 0.40
C ASN A 76 -27.08 -14.43 1.83
N ALA A 77 -26.95 -15.71 2.19
CA ALA A 77 -27.16 -16.15 3.56
C ALA A 77 -26.10 -15.53 4.49
N ALA A 78 -26.56 -14.94 5.60
CA ALA A 78 -25.64 -14.37 6.58
C ALA A 78 -24.78 -15.47 7.21
N PRO A 79 -23.42 -15.33 7.23
CA PRO A 79 -22.54 -16.28 7.88
C PRO A 79 -22.52 -16.13 9.41
N TYR A 80 -23.52 -15.45 9.98
CA TYR A 80 -23.67 -15.14 11.40
C TYR A 80 -25.15 -15.04 11.78
N SER A 81 -25.45 -14.98 13.08
CA SER A 81 -26.82 -14.95 13.61
C SER A 81 -27.64 -13.74 13.17
N ALA A 82 -28.97 -13.84 13.24
CA ALA A 82 -29.87 -12.71 13.04
C ALA A 82 -29.61 -11.57 14.02
N ALA A 83 -29.17 -11.86 15.25
CA ALA A 83 -28.80 -10.85 16.23
C ALA A 83 -27.58 -10.02 15.81
N VAL A 84 -26.56 -10.66 15.20
CA VAL A 84 -25.44 -9.95 14.58
C VAL A 84 -25.91 -9.13 13.38
N ALA A 85 -26.75 -9.71 12.50
CA ALA A 85 -27.29 -8.99 11.34
C ALA A 85 -28.05 -7.73 11.74
N ALA A 86 -28.84 -7.77 12.81
CA ALA A 86 -29.62 -6.63 13.32
C ALA A 86 -28.76 -5.44 13.77
N ARG A 87 -27.46 -5.64 14.04
CA ARG A 87 -26.51 -4.54 14.36
C ARG A 87 -26.20 -3.64 13.16
N PHE A 88 -26.50 -4.10 11.93
CA PHE A 88 -26.08 -3.46 10.68
C PHE A 88 -27.29 -3.14 9.78
N SER A 89 -28.33 -2.54 10.37
CA SER A 89 -29.52 -2.10 9.63
C SER A 89 -29.15 -1.13 8.51
N ASP A 90 -29.86 -1.21 7.39
CA ASP A 90 -29.63 -0.33 6.26
C ASP A 90 -29.94 1.14 6.61
N PRO A 91 -29.22 2.10 6.01
CA PRO A 91 -29.48 3.51 6.20
C PRO A 91 -30.82 3.93 5.57
N LYS A 92 -31.38 5.05 6.04
CA LYS A 92 -32.61 5.64 5.46
C LYS A 92 -32.37 6.38 4.14
N VAL A 93 -31.26 6.07 3.43
CA VAL A 93 -30.87 6.70 2.17
C VAL A 93 -30.97 5.67 1.05
N THR A 94 -31.52 6.07 -0.10
CA THR A 94 -31.60 5.23 -1.30
C THR A 94 -30.54 5.69 -2.30
N TYR A 95 -29.71 4.77 -2.74
CA TYR A 95 -28.70 4.99 -3.77
C TYR A 95 -29.17 4.48 -5.13
N ARG A 96 -28.76 5.17 -6.20
CA ARG A 96 -29.15 4.85 -7.57
C ARG A 96 -27.95 4.33 -8.37
N THR A 97 -27.56 3.09 -8.09
CA THR A 97 -26.63 2.35 -8.95
C THR A 97 -27.32 1.09 -9.48
N PRO A 98 -26.83 0.43 -10.53
CA PRO A 98 -27.44 -0.80 -11.05
C PRO A 98 -27.60 -1.87 -9.98
N ALA A 99 -26.66 -2.02 -9.06
CA ALA A 99 -26.74 -3.00 -7.97
C ALA A 99 -27.96 -2.83 -7.06
N PHE A 100 -28.55 -1.63 -6.99
CA PHE A 100 -29.75 -1.31 -6.21
C PHE A 100 -31.04 -1.29 -7.05
N ALA A 101 -30.95 -1.56 -8.36
CA ALA A 101 -32.14 -1.62 -9.19
C ALA A 101 -33.04 -2.82 -8.76
N PRO A 102 -34.37 -2.68 -8.82
CA PRO A 102 -35.28 -3.79 -8.53
C PRO A 102 -34.93 -5.02 -9.37
N ASN A 103 -34.87 -6.19 -8.73
CA ASN A 103 -34.56 -7.48 -9.35
C ASN A 103 -33.16 -7.61 -9.97
N HIS A 104 -32.26 -6.66 -9.74
CA HIS A 104 -30.89 -6.77 -10.21
C HIS A 104 -30.13 -7.85 -9.41
N VAL A 105 -29.60 -8.83 -10.12
CA VAL A 105 -28.81 -9.91 -9.55
C VAL A 105 -27.32 -9.52 -9.58
N GLY A 106 -26.69 -9.53 -8.41
CA GLY A 106 -25.26 -9.21 -8.29
C GLY A 106 -24.97 -7.73 -8.06
N PHE A 107 -23.77 -7.31 -8.43
CA PHE A 107 -23.27 -5.94 -8.33
C PHE A 107 -23.20 -5.33 -9.73
N THR A 108 -23.01 -4.01 -9.81
CA THR A 108 -22.82 -3.32 -11.09
C THR A 108 -21.74 -3.99 -11.93
N SER A 109 -22.08 -4.44 -13.14
CA SER A 109 -21.15 -5.08 -14.08
C SER A 109 -20.18 -4.08 -14.73
N ASN A 110 -19.14 -4.57 -15.43
CA ASN A 110 -18.22 -3.70 -16.16
C ASN A 110 -18.95 -2.91 -17.27
N VAL A 111 -19.88 -3.54 -17.96
CA VAL A 111 -20.65 -2.92 -19.04
C VAL A 111 -21.56 -1.81 -18.50
N GLU A 112 -22.27 -2.07 -17.41
CA GLU A 112 -23.13 -1.06 -16.76
C GLU A 112 -22.32 0.10 -16.22
N LEU A 113 -21.17 -0.16 -15.58
CA LEU A 113 -20.27 0.88 -15.10
C LEU A 113 -19.78 1.76 -16.24
N GLN A 114 -19.33 1.18 -17.34
CA GLN A 114 -18.87 1.92 -18.52
C GLN A 114 -19.99 2.78 -19.10
N ALA A 115 -21.19 2.24 -19.25
CA ALA A 115 -22.35 2.98 -19.74
C ALA A 115 -22.69 4.18 -18.84
N LEU A 116 -22.65 4.00 -17.51
CA LEU A 116 -22.87 5.08 -16.54
C LEU A 116 -21.80 6.18 -16.63
N MET A 117 -20.53 5.81 -16.76
CA MET A 117 -19.44 6.79 -16.88
C MET A 117 -19.58 7.61 -18.17
N MET A 118 -19.96 6.96 -19.28
CA MET A 118 -20.22 7.65 -20.55
C MET A 118 -21.43 8.58 -20.47
N ALA A 119 -22.52 8.13 -19.86
CA ALA A 119 -23.71 8.96 -19.65
C ALA A 119 -23.39 10.20 -18.80
N LEU A 120 -22.65 10.05 -17.70
CA LEU A 120 -22.24 11.19 -16.86
C LEU A 120 -21.40 12.23 -17.63
N VAL A 121 -20.53 11.78 -18.54
CA VAL A 121 -19.75 12.71 -19.39
C VAL A 121 -20.66 13.43 -20.39
N GLN A 122 -21.66 12.76 -20.94
CA GLN A 122 -22.62 13.35 -21.90
C GLN A 122 -23.62 14.29 -21.22
N ASP A 123 -24.13 13.92 -20.07
CA ASP A 123 -25.16 14.67 -19.34
C ASP A 123 -24.59 15.91 -18.65
N ALA A 124 -23.32 15.87 -18.24
CA ALA A 124 -22.61 17.00 -17.66
C ALA A 124 -22.14 17.98 -18.74
N VAL A 125 -23.05 18.40 -19.64
CA VAL A 125 -22.75 19.51 -20.58
C VAL A 125 -22.46 20.75 -19.75
N PRO A 126 -21.30 21.41 -19.95
CA PRO A 126 -20.92 22.54 -19.12
C PRO A 126 -21.81 23.74 -19.38
N ALA A 127 -22.90 23.87 -18.61
CA ALA A 127 -23.53 25.16 -18.39
C ALA A 127 -22.57 26.05 -17.61
N THR A 128 -22.68 27.36 -17.77
CA THR A 128 -21.84 28.31 -17.04
C THR A 128 -21.92 28.02 -15.53
N GLY A 129 -20.79 27.71 -14.90
CA GLY A 129 -20.70 27.41 -13.47
C GLY A 129 -20.76 25.93 -13.07
N GLN A 130 -20.89 24.97 -14.01
CA GLN A 130 -20.83 23.53 -13.70
C GLN A 130 -19.42 22.93 -13.87
N PRO A 131 -19.09 21.84 -13.15
CA PRO A 131 -17.82 21.15 -13.36
C PRO A 131 -17.77 20.52 -14.75
N ARG A 132 -16.57 20.50 -15.33
CA ARG A 132 -16.29 19.67 -16.50
C ARG A 132 -16.08 18.24 -16.05
N VAL A 133 -16.75 17.30 -16.70
CA VAL A 133 -16.57 15.87 -16.49
C VAL A 133 -15.91 15.29 -17.72
N SER A 134 -14.79 14.59 -17.55
CA SER A 134 -14.06 13.97 -18.64
C SER A 134 -13.69 12.54 -18.32
N LEU A 135 -13.80 11.67 -19.33
CA LEU A 135 -13.32 10.30 -19.24
C LEU A 135 -11.81 10.27 -19.51
N LEU A 136 -11.05 9.66 -18.60
CA LEU A 136 -9.62 9.45 -18.72
C LEU A 136 -9.37 8.00 -19.10
N PRO A 137 -8.94 7.69 -20.35
CA PRO A 137 -8.52 6.35 -20.73
C PRO A 137 -7.14 6.06 -20.14
N LEU A 138 -6.99 4.91 -19.48
CA LEU A 138 -5.76 4.47 -18.81
C LEU A 138 -5.18 3.20 -19.44
N GLY A 139 -5.74 2.73 -20.55
CA GLY A 139 -5.38 1.49 -21.21
C GLY A 139 -6.38 0.37 -20.95
N SER A 140 -5.91 -0.85 -20.95
CA SER A 140 -6.73 -2.06 -20.79
C SER A 140 -6.13 -2.97 -19.72
N SER A 141 -7.01 -3.72 -19.04
CA SER A 141 -6.62 -4.81 -18.13
C SER A 141 -5.98 -5.97 -18.87
N GLN A 142 -5.52 -6.98 -18.16
CA GLN A 142 -4.89 -8.17 -18.72
C GLN A 142 -5.81 -8.96 -19.68
N LYS A 143 -7.14 -8.89 -19.48
CA LYS A 143 -8.15 -9.50 -20.37
C LYS A 143 -8.80 -8.50 -21.34
N GLY A 144 -8.20 -7.32 -21.52
CA GLY A 144 -8.66 -6.31 -22.46
C GLY A 144 -9.86 -5.48 -22.00
N GLN A 145 -10.25 -5.54 -20.73
CA GLN A 145 -11.30 -4.65 -20.20
C GLN A 145 -10.77 -3.22 -20.08
N PRO A 146 -11.57 -2.19 -20.43
CA PRO A 146 -11.12 -0.79 -20.31
C PRO A 146 -10.77 -0.41 -18.87
N LEU A 147 -9.60 0.18 -18.66
CA LEU A 147 -9.21 0.88 -17.44
C LEU A 147 -9.50 2.37 -17.65
N GLN A 148 -10.46 2.92 -16.89
CA GLN A 148 -10.97 4.25 -17.11
C GLN A 148 -11.25 4.96 -15.79
N ALA A 149 -10.95 6.27 -15.73
CA ALA A 149 -11.30 7.15 -14.62
C ALA A 149 -12.14 8.33 -15.11
N LEU A 150 -12.83 9.01 -14.19
CA LEU A 150 -13.53 10.27 -14.42
C LEU A 150 -12.75 11.40 -13.77
N LEU A 151 -12.54 12.50 -14.49
CA LEU A 151 -12.01 13.76 -13.98
C LEU A 151 -13.12 14.79 -13.84
N PHE A 152 -13.26 15.38 -12.66
CA PHE A 152 -14.15 16.49 -12.32
C PHE A 152 -13.31 17.73 -12.02
N THR A 153 -13.48 18.80 -12.81
CA THR A 153 -12.66 20.00 -12.68
C THR A 153 -13.40 21.25 -13.17
N ARG A 154 -12.92 22.42 -12.78
CA ARG A 154 -13.31 23.73 -13.34
C ARG A 154 -12.28 24.24 -14.36
N GLU A 155 -11.19 23.52 -14.58
CA GLU A 155 -10.16 23.93 -15.54
C GLU A 155 -10.66 23.75 -16.99
N PHE A 156 -10.23 24.68 -17.87
CA PHE A 156 -10.52 24.60 -19.30
C PHE A 156 -9.62 23.59 -20.02
N ASP A 157 -8.34 23.60 -19.68
CA ASP A 157 -7.36 22.64 -20.19
C ASP A 157 -7.37 21.40 -19.30
N LEU A 158 -7.80 20.28 -19.86
CA LEU A 158 -7.92 18.99 -19.16
C LEU A 158 -6.62 18.16 -19.21
N LYS A 159 -5.54 18.72 -19.82
CA LYS A 159 -4.26 18.03 -19.86
C LYS A 159 -3.69 17.87 -18.46
N PRO A 160 -3.02 16.74 -18.18
CA PRO A 160 -2.46 16.46 -16.86
C PRO A 160 -1.60 17.60 -16.30
N ALA A 161 -0.74 18.22 -17.15
CA ALA A 161 0.12 19.31 -16.73
C ALA A 161 -0.65 20.55 -16.27
N ALA A 162 -1.76 20.90 -16.95
CA ALA A 162 -2.60 22.04 -16.56
C ALA A 162 -3.33 21.78 -15.24
N ILE A 163 -3.87 20.56 -15.06
CA ILE A 163 -4.52 20.15 -13.81
C ILE A 163 -3.51 20.14 -12.64
N ALA A 164 -2.32 19.58 -12.85
CA ALA A 164 -1.27 19.53 -11.83
C ALA A 164 -0.73 20.93 -11.45
N ALA A 165 -0.75 21.88 -12.41
CA ALA A 165 -0.33 23.27 -12.21
C ALA A 165 -1.44 24.17 -11.65
N SER A 166 -2.69 23.68 -11.58
CA SER A 166 -3.80 24.47 -11.06
C SER A 166 -3.61 24.78 -9.57
N ALA A 167 -4.21 25.87 -9.12
CA ALA A 167 -4.24 26.21 -7.70
C ALA A 167 -5.15 25.26 -6.88
N ARG A 168 -5.81 24.32 -7.52
CA ARG A 168 -6.72 23.35 -6.89
C ARG A 168 -5.99 22.03 -6.64
N PRO A 169 -5.87 21.55 -5.37
CA PRO A 169 -5.34 20.22 -5.13
C PRO A 169 -6.25 19.16 -5.75
N THR A 170 -5.63 18.12 -6.31
CA THR A 170 -6.34 16.98 -6.88
C THR A 170 -6.53 15.91 -5.83
N VAL A 171 -7.75 15.35 -5.75
CA VAL A 171 -8.08 14.14 -4.99
C VAL A 171 -8.23 12.98 -5.95
N LEU A 172 -7.63 11.84 -5.65
CA LEU A 172 -7.82 10.58 -6.36
C LEU A 172 -8.59 9.60 -5.46
N LEU A 173 -9.75 9.15 -5.91
CA LEU A 173 -10.55 8.11 -5.28
C LEU A 173 -10.42 6.84 -6.10
N VAL A 174 -9.97 5.75 -5.45
CA VAL A 174 -9.78 4.44 -6.08
C VAL A 174 -10.65 3.41 -5.37
N ALA A 175 -11.27 2.51 -6.11
CA ALA A 175 -11.97 1.37 -5.54
C ALA A 175 -11.75 0.10 -6.38
N GLN A 176 -12.12 -1.01 -5.76
CA GLN A 176 -12.14 -2.33 -6.37
C GLN A 176 -10.81 -2.73 -7.01
N GLN A 177 -9.70 -2.51 -6.29
CA GLN A 177 -8.42 -3.15 -6.57
C GLN A 177 -8.52 -4.67 -6.36
N HIS A 178 -9.34 -5.10 -5.40
CA HIS A 178 -9.75 -6.47 -5.24
C HIS A 178 -11.16 -6.65 -5.84
N GLY A 179 -11.28 -7.60 -6.76
CA GLY A 179 -12.52 -7.78 -7.52
C GLY A 179 -13.72 -8.26 -6.69
N ASP A 180 -13.49 -8.85 -5.54
CA ASP A 180 -14.49 -9.32 -4.57
C ASP A 180 -14.94 -8.25 -3.55
N GLU A 181 -14.50 -6.99 -3.72
CA GLU A 181 -14.77 -5.85 -2.83
C GLU A 181 -15.60 -4.75 -3.55
N PRO A 182 -16.88 -4.98 -3.86
CA PRO A 182 -17.66 -4.12 -4.76
C PRO A 182 -18.21 -2.84 -4.15
N ALA A 183 -18.38 -2.74 -2.82
CA ALA A 183 -19.10 -1.60 -2.22
C ALA A 183 -18.41 -0.25 -2.45
N GLY A 184 -17.07 -0.23 -2.51
CA GLY A 184 -16.30 0.96 -2.87
C GLY A 184 -16.60 1.44 -4.29
N SER A 185 -16.72 0.52 -5.27
CA SER A 185 -17.10 0.85 -6.66
C SER A 185 -18.50 1.45 -6.73
N GLU A 186 -19.48 0.85 -6.04
CA GLU A 186 -20.84 1.40 -5.96
C GLU A 186 -20.86 2.79 -5.33
N ALA A 187 -20.09 3.00 -4.27
CA ALA A 187 -19.98 4.31 -3.62
C ALA A 187 -19.35 5.36 -4.55
N LEU A 188 -18.35 4.98 -5.35
CA LEU A 188 -17.74 5.90 -6.31
C LEU A 188 -18.66 6.27 -7.47
N ILE A 189 -19.59 5.39 -7.88
CA ILE A 189 -20.67 5.74 -8.82
C ILE A 189 -21.56 6.82 -8.20
N VAL A 190 -21.98 6.67 -6.94
CA VAL A 190 -22.79 7.67 -6.24
C VAL A 190 -22.06 9.00 -6.14
N LEU A 191 -20.80 9.00 -5.75
CA LEU A 191 -20.00 10.22 -5.64
C LEU A 191 -19.78 10.90 -7.01
N ALA A 192 -19.62 10.11 -8.08
CA ALA A 192 -19.52 10.65 -9.43
C ALA A 192 -20.81 11.39 -9.84
N GLN A 193 -21.98 10.82 -9.53
CA GLN A 193 -23.28 11.48 -9.77
C GLN A 193 -23.42 12.76 -8.94
N GLU A 194 -23.05 12.74 -7.66
CA GLU A 194 -23.11 13.90 -6.77
C GLU A 194 -22.13 15.03 -7.18
N LEU A 195 -20.96 14.68 -7.71
CA LEU A 195 -19.98 15.65 -8.23
C LEU A 195 -20.40 16.21 -9.60
N ALA A 196 -21.03 15.41 -10.45
CA ALA A 196 -21.48 15.86 -11.78
C ALA A 196 -22.75 16.72 -11.71
N LEU A 197 -23.76 16.26 -10.99
CA LEU A 197 -25.13 16.75 -11.06
C LEU A 197 -25.78 17.04 -9.69
N GLY A 198 -25.10 16.68 -8.59
CA GLY A 198 -25.65 16.72 -7.24
C GLY A 198 -25.01 17.80 -6.34
N ARG A 199 -25.07 17.52 -5.04
CA ARG A 199 -24.68 18.48 -3.98
C ARG A 199 -23.17 18.71 -3.85
N LEU A 200 -22.35 17.83 -4.40
CA LEU A 200 -20.89 17.94 -4.29
C LEU A 200 -20.24 18.77 -5.41
N GLN A 201 -21.02 19.27 -6.39
CA GLN A 201 -20.53 20.11 -7.48
C GLN A 201 -19.70 21.31 -7.00
N ALA A 202 -20.15 21.98 -5.93
CA ALA A 202 -19.50 23.17 -5.39
C ALA A 202 -18.06 22.89 -4.92
N LEU A 203 -17.73 21.68 -4.53
CA LEU A 203 -16.37 21.31 -4.11
C LEU A 203 -15.36 21.48 -5.25
N THR A 204 -15.79 21.31 -6.52
CA THR A 204 -14.92 21.46 -7.69
C THR A 204 -14.45 22.90 -7.93
N GLU A 205 -15.00 23.88 -7.23
CA GLU A 205 -14.47 25.24 -7.21
C GLU A 205 -13.13 25.34 -6.51
N ARG A 206 -12.85 24.41 -5.57
CA ARG A 206 -11.67 24.43 -4.72
C ARG A 206 -10.73 23.25 -4.95
N ILE A 207 -11.22 22.15 -5.52
CA ILE A 207 -10.46 20.91 -5.74
C ILE A 207 -10.75 20.34 -7.14
N ASN A 208 -9.80 19.56 -7.65
CA ASN A 208 -10.05 18.63 -8.74
C ASN A 208 -10.27 17.23 -8.16
N VAL A 209 -11.15 16.45 -8.76
CA VAL A 209 -11.42 15.07 -8.30
C VAL A 209 -11.25 14.10 -9.46
N ILE A 210 -10.48 13.02 -9.24
CA ILE A 210 -10.36 11.90 -10.15
C ILE A 210 -10.97 10.68 -9.46
N ILE A 211 -11.86 9.99 -10.14
CA ILE A 211 -12.52 8.78 -9.67
C ILE A 211 -12.13 7.62 -10.58
N LEU A 212 -11.42 6.62 -10.01
CA LEU A 212 -11.18 5.31 -10.62
C LEU A 212 -12.09 4.28 -9.92
N PRO A 213 -13.31 4.07 -10.42
CA PRO A 213 -14.31 3.29 -9.68
C PRO A 213 -14.00 1.79 -9.64
N ARG A 214 -13.19 1.30 -10.58
CA ARG A 214 -12.83 -0.11 -10.69
C ARG A 214 -11.42 -0.28 -11.25
N ALA A 215 -10.48 -0.51 -10.32
CA ALA A 215 -9.07 -0.66 -10.68
C ALA A 215 -8.74 -2.06 -11.24
N ASN A 216 -9.54 -3.10 -10.89
CA ASN A 216 -9.37 -4.48 -11.33
C ASN A 216 -10.67 -5.02 -11.97
N PRO A 217 -10.96 -4.67 -13.24
CA PRO A 217 -12.19 -5.09 -13.89
C PRO A 217 -12.25 -6.60 -14.17
N ASP A 218 -11.11 -7.27 -14.35
CA ASP A 218 -11.05 -8.71 -14.59
C ASP A 218 -11.42 -9.50 -13.34
N GLY A 219 -10.85 -9.12 -12.19
CA GLY A 219 -11.20 -9.71 -10.89
C GLY A 219 -12.65 -9.43 -10.51
N ALA A 220 -13.15 -8.20 -10.79
CA ALA A 220 -14.52 -7.81 -10.53
C ALA A 220 -15.53 -8.67 -11.30
N ALA A 221 -15.27 -8.98 -12.58
CA ALA A 221 -16.13 -9.81 -13.43
C ALA A 221 -16.36 -11.22 -12.86
N VAL A 222 -15.35 -11.77 -12.15
CA VAL A 222 -15.40 -13.12 -11.57
C VAL A 222 -15.45 -13.12 -10.04
N ARG A 223 -15.53 -11.94 -9.42
CA ARG A 223 -15.56 -11.74 -7.96
C ARG A 223 -14.38 -12.41 -7.25
N GLN A 224 -13.18 -12.20 -7.77
CA GLN A 224 -11.93 -12.67 -7.19
C GLN A 224 -11.07 -11.49 -6.75
N ARG A 225 -10.37 -11.68 -5.64
CA ARG A 225 -9.46 -10.68 -5.09
C ARG A 225 -8.39 -10.23 -6.09
N VAL A 226 -7.72 -11.19 -6.71
CA VAL A 226 -6.55 -10.99 -7.55
C VAL A 226 -6.89 -10.55 -8.99
N THR A 227 -5.90 -10.03 -9.70
CA THR A 227 -5.97 -9.75 -11.16
C THR A 227 -6.03 -11.05 -11.97
N ALA A 228 -6.19 -10.95 -13.29
CA ALA A 228 -6.28 -12.13 -14.16
C ALA A 228 -5.05 -13.04 -14.12
N SER A 229 -3.86 -12.50 -13.85
CA SER A 229 -2.63 -13.27 -13.66
C SER A 229 -2.43 -13.85 -12.26
N GLY A 230 -3.38 -13.65 -11.34
CA GLY A 230 -3.27 -14.11 -9.97
C GLY A 230 -2.49 -13.17 -9.05
N ILE A 231 -2.08 -11.98 -9.50
CA ILE A 231 -1.35 -11.00 -8.71
C ILE A 231 -2.33 -10.17 -7.87
N ASP A 232 -2.03 -9.96 -6.59
CA ASP A 232 -2.74 -9.00 -5.74
C ASP A 232 -2.37 -7.56 -6.18
N ALA A 233 -3.34 -6.84 -6.76
CA ALA A 233 -3.13 -5.48 -7.28
C ALA A 233 -2.62 -4.52 -6.18
N ASN A 234 -3.08 -4.69 -4.94
CA ASN A 234 -2.64 -3.88 -3.79
C ASN A 234 -1.34 -4.39 -3.14
N ARG A 235 -0.52 -5.12 -3.91
CA ARG A 235 0.86 -5.51 -3.62
C ARG A 235 1.78 -5.18 -4.80
N ASP A 236 1.28 -4.48 -5.80
CA ASP A 236 1.98 -4.22 -7.06
C ASP A 236 2.31 -2.73 -7.30
N HIS A 237 1.93 -1.83 -6.39
CA HIS A 237 2.08 -0.38 -6.59
C HIS A 237 3.53 0.11 -6.70
N LEU A 238 4.50 -0.60 -6.12
CA LEU A 238 5.93 -0.33 -6.29
C LEU A 238 6.51 -1.08 -7.50
N LEU A 239 5.99 -2.28 -7.76
CA LEU A 239 6.58 -3.22 -8.71
C LEU A 239 6.07 -3.02 -10.14
N LEU A 240 4.84 -2.52 -10.32
CA LEU A 240 4.20 -2.24 -11.62
C LEU A 240 4.23 -3.43 -12.58
N LYS A 241 3.98 -4.65 -12.08
CA LYS A 241 3.93 -5.87 -12.89
C LYS A 241 2.68 -5.95 -13.76
N THR A 242 1.58 -5.32 -13.32
CA THR A 242 0.25 -5.42 -13.95
C THR A 242 -0.18 -4.10 -14.58
N PRO A 243 -0.95 -4.12 -15.68
CA PRO A 243 -1.51 -2.89 -16.28
C PRO A 243 -2.44 -2.15 -15.31
N GLU A 244 -3.10 -2.85 -14.38
CA GLU A 244 -3.94 -2.28 -13.34
C GLU A 244 -3.14 -1.38 -12.38
N ALA A 245 -1.95 -1.83 -11.95
CA ALA A 245 -1.05 -1.01 -11.12
C ALA A 245 -0.40 0.12 -11.92
N GLN A 246 -0.04 -0.14 -13.19
CA GLN A 246 0.52 0.88 -14.09
C GLN A 246 -0.47 2.02 -14.36
N ALA A 247 -1.76 1.71 -14.53
CA ALA A 247 -2.83 2.71 -14.71
C ALA A 247 -2.95 3.63 -13.49
N GLN A 248 -2.89 3.07 -12.28
CA GLN A 248 -2.91 3.85 -11.04
C GLN A 248 -1.64 4.69 -10.89
N ALA A 249 -0.47 4.12 -11.21
CA ALA A 249 0.80 4.85 -11.19
C ALA A 249 0.81 6.02 -12.20
N GLN A 250 0.18 5.85 -13.37
CA GLN A 250 -0.01 6.89 -14.38
C GLN A 250 -0.82 8.06 -13.82
N LEU A 251 -1.96 7.80 -13.17
CA LEU A 251 -2.76 8.86 -12.54
C LEU A 251 -1.95 9.63 -11.49
N MET A 252 -1.18 8.91 -10.66
CA MET A 252 -0.33 9.53 -9.65
C MET A 252 0.80 10.36 -10.24
N ARG A 253 1.44 9.89 -11.31
CA ARG A 253 2.52 10.60 -12.01
C ARG A 253 2.01 11.85 -12.72
N ASP A 254 0.94 11.71 -13.50
CA ASP A 254 0.47 12.71 -14.43
C ASP A 254 -0.31 13.83 -13.72
N TYR A 255 -1.20 13.49 -12.79
CA TYR A 255 -2.08 14.44 -12.10
C TYR A 255 -1.59 14.86 -10.71
N ARG A 256 -0.59 14.20 -10.16
CA ARG A 256 0.01 14.48 -8.86
C ARG A 256 -1.01 14.74 -7.75
N PRO A 257 -1.95 13.82 -7.46
CA PRO A 257 -2.95 14.02 -6.42
C PRO A 257 -2.30 14.36 -5.07
N ALA A 258 -2.87 15.33 -4.36
CA ALA A 258 -2.45 15.67 -3.00
C ALA A 258 -3.06 14.75 -1.94
N VAL A 259 -4.22 14.17 -2.27
CA VAL A 259 -4.97 13.24 -1.42
C VAL A 259 -5.38 12.03 -2.24
N VAL A 260 -5.19 10.84 -1.70
CA VAL A 260 -5.63 9.58 -2.30
C VAL A 260 -6.47 8.80 -1.30
N VAL A 261 -7.61 8.31 -1.74
CA VAL A 261 -8.45 7.37 -0.97
C VAL A 261 -8.49 6.03 -1.69
N ASP A 262 -8.17 4.99 -0.95
CA ASP A 262 -8.19 3.60 -1.39
C ASP A 262 -9.32 2.87 -0.66
N ALA A 263 -10.40 2.55 -1.39
CA ALA A 263 -11.61 1.98 -0.85
C ALA A 263 -11.62 0.46 -1.02
N HIS A 264 -11.71 -0.24 0.10
CA HIS A 264 -11.63 -1.69 0.24
C HIS A 264 -12.75 -2.27 1.10
N GLU A 265 -12.78 -3.60 1.19
CA GLU A 265 -13.66 -4.33 2.11
C GLU A 265 -12.89 -5.44 2.83
N TYR A 266 -13.15 -5.60 4.12
CA TYR A 266 -12.50 -6.60 4.96
C TYR A 266 -13.36 -7.84 5.19
N THR A 267 -12.71 -8.97 5.53
CA THR A 267 -13.37 -10.22 5.90
C THR A 267 -14.06 -10.10 7.25
N VAL A 268 -15.37 -10.39 7.29
CA VAL A 268 -16.21 -10.16 8.48
C VAL A 268 -16.10 -11.27 9.51
N VAL A 269 -16.03 -12.52 9.08
CA VAL A 269 -16.06 -13.72 9.92
C VAL A 269 -14.72 -14.47 9.82
N GLY A 270 -14.64 -15.53 9.04
CA GLY A 270 -13.42 -16.28 8.76
C GLY A 270 -12.57 -16.55 10.00
N ARG A 271 -11.30 -16.19 9.94
CA ARG A 271 -10.34 -16.40 11.02
C ARG A 271 -10.69 -15.76 12.36
N TYR A 272 -11.51 -14.71 12.37
CA TYR A 272 -11.94 -14.08 13.63
C TYR A 272 -12.86 -14.99 14.42
N LEU A 273 -13.70 -15.77 13.74
CA LEU A 273 -14.53 -16.78 14.39
C LEU A 273 -13.67 -17.96 14.85
N GLU A 274 -12.79 -18.47 13.99
CA GLU A 274 -11.94 -19.63 14.29
C GLU A 274 -10.97 -19.34 15.45
N LYS A 275 -10.36 -18.16 15.46
CA LYS A 275 -9.27 -17.78 16.36
C LYS A 275 -9.76 -17.18 17.67
N PHE A 276 -10.80 -16.35 17.63
CA PHE A 276 -11.28 -15.57 18.79
C PHE A 276 -12.70 -15.95 19.21
N GLY A 277 -13.41 -16.77 18.43
CA GLY A 277 -14.83 -17.08 18.65
C GLY A 277 -15.70 -15.82 18.57
N THR A 278 -15.41 -14.94 17.61
CA THR A 278 -16.05 -13.62 17.46
C THR A 278 -16.25 -13.24 15.98
N VAL A 279 -17.09 -12.25 15.76
CA VAL A 279 -17.31 -11.60 14.46
C VAL A 279 -16.83 -10.16 14.55
N GLN A 280 -16.28 -9.60 13.48
CA GLN A 280 -15.84 -8.22 13.45
C GLN A 280 -17.03 -7.25 13.62
N ARG A 281 -16.79 -6.17 14.40
CA ARG A 281 -17.83 -5.25 14.88
C ARG A 281 -18.06 -4.03 14.00
N PHE A 282 -17.00 -3.49 13.41
CA PHE A 282 -17.01 -2.12 12.90
C PHE A 282 -17.60 -2.01 11.49
N ASP A 283 -18.21 -0.87 11.16
CA ASP A 283 -18.66 -0.53 9.81
C ASP A 283 -17.48 -0.16 8.92
N ALA A 284 -16.52 0.58 9.48
CA ALA A 284 -15.31 1.01 8.81
C ALA A 284 -14.05 0.69 9.60
N LEU A 285 -13.00 0.29 8.90
CA LEU A 285 -11.62 0.30 9.40
C LEU A 285 -10.84 1.32 8.60
N VAL A 286 -10.15 2.25 9.27
CA VAL A 286 -9.52 3.41 8.62
C VAL A 286 -8.05 3.51 8.99
N GLN A 287 -7.20 3.71 7.99
CA GLN A 287 -5.77 3.94 8.20
C GLN A 287 -5.19 4.87 7.14
N TYR A 288 -4.08 5.53 7.46
CA TYR A 288 -3.27 6.29 6.50
C TYR A 288 -1.91 5.63 6.25
N ALA A 289 -1.08 6.20 5.37
CA ALA A 289 0.23 5.66 5.03
C ALA A 289 1.14 5.49 6.24
N MET A 290 1.69 4.29 6.40
CA MET A 290 2.52 3.85 7.53
C MET A 290 3.71 3.03 7.02
N ALA A 291 4.64 3.66 6.30
CA ALA A 291 5.87 3.04 5.85
C ALA A 291 7.08 3.82 6.36
N ALA A 292 8.25 3.18 6.38
CA ALA A 292 9.50 3.87 6.64
C ALA A 292 9.67 5.08 5.70
N ASN A 293 10.20 6.17 6.21
CA ASN A 293 10.48 7.41 5.49
C ASN A 293 9.25 8.17 4.94
N VAL A 294 8.01 7.79 5.28
CA VAL A 294 6.86 8.67 5.03
C VAL A 294 7.03 9.94 5.86
N GLN A 295 6.92 11.10 5.20
CA GLN A 295 7.22 12.38 5.83
C GLN A 295 6.23 12.71 6.97
N PRO A 296 6.70 13.09 8.17
CA PRO A 296 5.84 13.31 9.35
C PRO A 296 4.74 14.36 9.15
N PHE A 297 4.97 15.39 8.32
CA PHE A 297 3.93 16.37 8.02
C PHE A 297 2.77 15.78 7.22
N ILE A 298 3.03 14.77 6.37
CA ILE A 298 1.99 14.04 5.64
C ILE A 298 1.17 13.18 6.59
N THR A 299 1.81 12.43 7.51
CA THR A 299 1.09 11.61 8.50
C THR A 299 0.30 12.46 9.49
N LYS A 300 0.85 13.61 9.90
CA LYS A 300 0.14 14.57 10.77
C LYS A 300 -1.08 15.16 10.06
N ALA A 301 -0.95 15.59 8.81
CA ALA A 301 -2.08 16.08 8.01
C ALA A 301 -3.12 14.96 7.82
N ALA A 302 -2.70 13.72 7.52
CA ALA A 302 -3.59 12.58 7.37
C ALA A 302 -4.43 12.32 8.63
N GLU A 303 -3.83 12.38 9.82
CA GLU A 303 -4.55 12.21 11.09
C GLU A 303 -5.48 13.40 11.38
N GLU A 304 -4.94 14.63 11.41
CA GLU A 304 -5.65 15.80 11.94
C GLU A 304 -6.70 16.35 10.97
N TRP A 305 -6.39 16.38 9.66
CA TRP A 305 -7.23 17.02 8.67
C TRP A 305 -8.18 16.06 7.95
N PHE A 306 -7.90 14.75 8.03
CA PHE A 306 -8.69 13.76 7.28
C PHE A 306 -9.28 12.68 8.18
N ARG A 307 -8.45 11.91 8.90
CA ARG A 307 -8.97 10.77 9.65
C ARG A 307 -9.92 11.21 10.77
N ARG A 308 -9.57 12.21 11.57
CA ARG A 308 -10.44 12.67 12.66
C ARG A 308 -11.79 13.20 12.15
N PRO A 309 -11.86 14.10 11.16
CA PRO A 309 -13.15 14.54 10.60
C PRO A 309 -13.95 13.39 9.99
N LEU A 310 -13.28 12.43 9.29
CA LEU A 310 -13.91 11.25 8.73
C LEU A 310 -14.58 10.39 9.81
N ILE A 311 -13.87 10.11 10.91
CA ILE A 311 -14.41 9.36 12.04
C ILE A 311 -15.61 10.09 12.67
N ALA A 312 -15.52 11.41 12.83
CA ALA A 312 -16.64 12.23 13.32
C ALA A 312 -17.86 12.09 12.40
N SER A 313 -17.68 12.24 11.08
CA SER A 313 -18.76 12.09 10.09
C SER A 313 -19.40 10.70 10.12
N LEU A 314 -18.61 9.63 10.26
CA LEU A 314 -19.14 8.28 10.44
C LEU A 314 -19.98 8.17 11.71
N THR A 315 -19.48 8.70 12.83
CA THR A 315 -20.18 8.68 14.13
C THR A 315 -21.52 9.43 14.08
N GLU A 316 -21.58 10.60 13.41
CA GLU A 316 -22.79 11.37 13.19
C GLU A 316 -23.87 10.58 12.40
N GLN A 317 -23.45 9.68 11.52
CA GLN A 317 -24.32 8.78 10.76
C GLN A 317 -24.64 7.47 11.51
N GLY A 318 -24.22 7.32 12.77
CA GLY A 318 -24.42 6.08 13.55
C GLY A 318 -23.59 4.91 13.03
N LEU A 319 -22.47 5.19 12.36
CA LEU A 319 -21.53 4.19 11.84
C LEU A 319 -20.33 4.06 12.78
N THR A 320 -19.90 2.84 13.01
CA THR A 320 -18.79 2.51 13.91
C THR A 320 -17.48 2.39 13.16
N SER A 321 -16.37 2.79 13.79
CA SER A 321 -15.06 2.71 13.14
C SER A 321 -13.94 2.33 14.11
N GLU A 322 -12.86 1.75 13.56
CA GLU A 322 -11.62 1.43 14.26
C GLU A 322 -10.43 1.65 13.33
N TRP A 323 -9.22 1.57 13.84
CA TRP A 323 -8.03 1.43 13.01
C TRP A 323 -8.12 0.18 12.14
N TYR A 324 -7.59 0.26 10.91
CA TYR A 324 -7.47 -0.93 10.08
C TYR A 324 -6.60 -1.98 10.76
N TYR A 325 -7.09 -3.20 10.79
CA TYR A 325 -6.36 -4.33 11.33
C TYR A 325 -6.69 -5.64 10.59
N THR A 326 -5.75 -6.57 10.71
CA THR A 326 -5.90 -7.94 10.22
C THR A 326 -5.24 -8.90 11.22
N THR A 327 -5.49 -10.20 11.08
CA THR A 327 -4.91 -11.22 11.96
C THR A 327 -4.02 -12.18 11.18
N SER A 328 -3.11 -12.85 11.89
CA SER A 328 -2.22 -13.85 11.34
C SER A 328 -2.95 -15.13 10.92
N THR A 329 -2.26 -15.98 10.17
CA THR A 329 -2.75 -17.31 9.76
C THR A 329 -2.66 -18.36 10.89
N ASP A 330 -1.84 -18.11 11.90
CA ASP A 330 -1.68 -19.00 13.05
C ASP A 330 -2.89 -18.87 13.98
N LEU A 331 -3.65 -19.94 14.14
CA LEU A 331 -4.82 -19.97 15.01
C LEU A 331 -4.48 -19.97 16.51
N ALA A 332 -3.24 -20.31 16.87
CA ALA A 332 -2.81 -20.41 18.26
C ALA A 332 -2.36 -19.05 18.85
N ASP A 333 -1.95 -18.10 18.01
CA ASP A 333 -1.53 -16.79 18.48
C ASP A 333 -2.72 -15.83 18.67
N LYS A 334 -2.48 -14.70 19.34
CA LYS A 334 -3.47 -13.62 19.51
C LYS A 334 -3.09 -12.36 18.73
N LYS A 335 -2.31 -12.51 17.66
CA LYS A 335 -1.76 -11.38 16.91
C LYS A 335 -2.79 -10.68 16.05
N ILE A 336 -2.84 -9.38 16.24
CA ILE A 336 -3.57 -8.42 15.39
C ILE A 336 -2.56 -7.40 14.89
N SER A 337 -2.53 -7.15 13.60
CA SER A 337 -1.64 -6.17 12.98
C SER A 337 -2.44 -5.02 12.37
N MET A 338 -2.01 -3.79 12.63
CA MET A 338 -2.57 -2.56 12.03
C MET A 338 -2.27 -2.44 10.52
N GLY A 339 -2.11 -3.53 9.82
CA GLY A 339 -1.71 -3.55 8.42
C GLY A 339 -0.19 -3.38 8.24
N GLY A 340 0.26 -3.72 7.04
CA GLY A 340 1.69 -3.76 6.74
C GLY A 340 2.34 -2.39 6.59
N THR A 341 3.63 -2.35 6.89
CA THR A 341 4.52 -1.21 6.67
C THR A 341 5.26 -1.28 5.34
N GLN A 342 4.99 -2.32 4.55
CA GLN A 342 5.63 -2.59 3.28
C GLN A 342 5.35 -1.45 2.27
N PRO A 343 6.38 -1.03 1.52
CA PRO A 343 6.26 0.04 0.52
C PRO A 343 5.72 -0.45 -0.84
N ASP A 344 4.72 -1.31 -0.85
CA ASP A 344 4.17 -1.97 -2.04
C ASP A 344 2.64 -1.86 -2.16
N THR A 345 1.97 -1.50 -1.08
CA THR A 345 0.53 -1.20 -1.09
C THR A 345 0.27 0.21 -1.61
N GLY A 346 -0.88 0.43 -2.23
CA GLY A 346 -1.29 1.76 -2.73
C GLY A 346 -1.19 2.83 -1.66
N ARG A 347 -1.70 2.54 -0.46
CA ARG A 347 -1.62 3.45 0.69
C ARG A 347 -0.18 3.90 0.97
N ASN A 348 0.76 2.99 1.10
CA ASN A 348 2.13 3.30 1.50
C ASN A 348 2.94 3.94 0.36
N VAL A 349 2.81 3.44 -0.88
CA VAL A 349 3.46 4.04 -2.06
C VAL A 349 3.02 5.48 -2.26
N ASN A 350 1.72 5.77 -2.12
CA ASN A 350 1.22 7.13 -2.28
C ASN A 350 1.70 8.06 -1.16
N GLY A 351 1.86 7.55 0.07
CA GLY A 351 2.53 8.29 1.16
C GLY A 351 3.98 8.62 0.86
N LEU A 352 4.74 7.67 0.28
CA LEU A 352 6.11 7.89 -0.19
C LEU A 352 6.19 8.84 -1.40
N LYS A 353 5.07 9.08 -2.10
CA LYS A 353 4.92 10.13 -3.14
C LYS A 353 4.44 11.46 -2.56
N ASN A 354 4.55 11.66 -1.25
CA ASN A 354 4.18 12.88 -0.54
C ASN A 354 2.69 13.25 -0.68
N ALA A 355 1.81 12.27 -0.84
CA ALA A 355 0.37 12.46 -0.81
C ALA A 355 -0.19 12.00 0.55
N VAL A 356 -1.23 12.70 1.04
CA VAL A 356 -2.08 12.14 2.09
C VAL A 356 -2.81 10.94 1.50
N SER A 357 -2.57 9.76 2.03
CA SER A 357 -3.15 8.52 1.50
C SER A 357 -3.94 7.81 2.59
N ILE A 358 -5.24 7.63 2.36
CA ILE A 358 -6.21 7.07 3.31
C ILE A 358 -6.74 5.75 2.78
N LEU A 359 -6.67 4.71 3.59
CA LEU A 359 -7.35 3.44 3.39
C LEU A 359 -8.68 3.46 4.15
N ILE A 360 -9.75 3.07 3.47
CA ILE A 360 -11.07 2.86 4.06
C ILE A 360 -11.51 1.45 3.71
N GLU A 361 -11.70 0.63 4.73
CA GLU A 361 -12.19 -0.73 4.58
C GLU A 361 -13.59 -0.83 5.18
N THR A 362 -14.58 -1.29 4.42
CA THR A 362 -15.89 -1.63 4.99
C THR A 362 -16.04 -3.13 5.17
N ARG A 363 -17.03 -3.54 5.97
CA ARG A 363 -17.34 -4.96 6.12
C ARG A 363 -17.95 -5.50 4.83
N GLY A 364 -17.42 -6.54 4.20
CA GLY A 364 -17.96 -6.97 2.89
C GLY A 364 -17.52 -8.32 2.41
N VAL A 365 -16.24 -8.66 2.58
CA VAL A 365 -15.71 -9.94 2.08
C VAL A 365 -16.37 -11.11 2.81
N GLY A 366 -16.94 -12.03 2.03
CA GLY A 366 -17.61 -13.25 2.52
C GLY A 366 -19.09 -13.09 2.87
N ILE A 367 -19.73 -11.92 2.62
CA ILE A 367 -21.13 -11.70 2.93
C ILE A 367 -22.01 -11.29 1.71
N GLY A 368 -21.48 -11.41 0.49
CA GLY A 368 -22.25 -11.13 -0.73
C GLY A 368 -22.92 -9.75 -0.73
N LYS A 369 -24.23 -9.68 -1.00
CA LYS A 369 -25.02 -8.43 -1.00
C LYS A 369 -25.55 -8.01 0.38
N LEU A 370 -25.30 -8.79 1.42
CA LEU A 370 -25.76 -8.42 2.77
C LEU A 370 -25.23 -7.04 3.17
N HIS A 371 -26.14 -6.22 3.70
CA HIS A 371 -25.84 -4.86 4.17
C HIS A 371 -25.16 -3.96 3.12
N LEU A 372 -25.36 -4.22 1.81
CA LEU A 372 -24.72 -3.46 0.74
C LEU A 372 -25.04 -1.96 0.85
N ALA A 373 -26.28 -1.60 1.14
CA ALA A 373 -26.67 -0.20 1.30
C ALA A 373 -25.89 0.49 2.44
N ARG A 374 -25.69 -0.19 3.58
CA ARG A 374 -24.91 0.31 4.70
C ARG A 374 -23.43 0.42 4.37
N ARG A 375 -22.86 -0.56 3.68
CA ARG A 375 -21.45 -0.56 3.21
C ARG A 375 -21.18 0.60 2.26
N VAL A 376 -22.04 0.79 1.27
CA VAL A 376 -21.98 1.92 0.32
C VAL A 376 -22.13 3.25 1.06
N HIS A 377 -23.08 3.35 1.99
CA HIS A 377 -23.30 4.54 2.80
C HIS A 377 -22.05 4.89 3.63
N THR A 378 -21.38 3.91 4.21
CA THR A 378 -20.14 4.09 4.96
C THR A 378 -19.05 4.68 4.07
N HIS A 379 -18.83 4.13 2.87
CA HIS A 379 -17.86 4.67 1.90
C HIS A 379 -18.22 6.08 1.43
N VAL A 380 -19.49 6.33 1.07
CA VAL A 380 -19.96 7.65 0.63
C VAL A 380 -19.75 8.69 1.71
N THR A 381 -20.11 8.39 2.96
CA THR A 381 -19.93 9.29 4.11
C THR A 381 -18.44 9.61 4.32
N ALA A 382 -17.60 8.57 4.39
CA ALA A 382 -16.18 8.73 4.64
C ALA A 382 -15.48 9.52 3.52
N MET A 383 -15.73 9.19 2.26
CA MET A 383 -15.10 9.88 1.12
C MET A 383 -15.65 11.30 0.93
N THR A 384 -16.92 11.56 1.23
CA THR A 384 -17.47 12.92 1.24
C THR A 384 -16.74 13.79 2.27
N SER A 385 -16.49 13.28 3.47
CA SER A 385 -15.69 13.98 4.49
C SER A 385 -14.28 14.29 4.00
N VAL A 386 -13.61 13.35 3.29
CA VAL A 386 -12.28 13.58 2.71
C VAL A 386 -12.33 14.68 1.64
N LEU A 387 -13.32 14.68 0.76
CA LEU A 387 -13.49 15.71 -0.27
C LEU A 387 -13.72 17.09 0.35
N GLN A 388 -14.58 17.19 1.36
CA GLN A 388 -14.85 18.43 2.11
C GLN A 388 -13.60 18.93 2.83
N SER A 389 -12.91 18.07 3.57
CA SER A 389 -11.63 18.41 4.24
C SER A 389 -10.57 18.90 3.23
N THR A 390 -10.49 18.28 2.06
CA THR A 390 -9.57 18.73 1.01
C THR A 390 -9.92 20.12 0.51
N ALA A 391 -11.21 20.39 0.25
CA ALA A 391 -11.67 21.69 -0.21
C ALA A 391 -11.44 22.80 0.85
N GLU A 392 -11.71 22.49 2.12
CA GLU A 392 -11.47 23.42 3.24
C GLU A 392 -9.98 23.73 3.43
N ARG A 393 -9.12 22.72 3.28
CA ARG A 393 -7.66 22.80 3.49
C ARG A 393 -6.86 22.98 2.20
N ALA A 394 -7.49 23.33 1.08
CA ALA A 394 -6.84 23.33 -0.23
C ALA A 394 -5.51 24.12 -0.26
N ALA A 395 -5.49 25.32 0.29
CA ALA A 395 -4.28 26.16 0.34
C ALA A 395 -3.21 25.59 1.28
N ASP A 396 -3.60 25.04 2.42
CA ASP A 396 -2.66 24.47 3.40
C ASP A 396 -2.04 23.17 2.89
N LEU A 397 -2.83 22.33 2.21
CA LEU A 397 -2.33 21.11 1.56
C LEU A 397 -1.26 21.43 0.51
N GLN A 398 -1.45 22.46 -0.31
CA GLN A 398 -0.45 22.87 -1.29
C GLN A 398 0.83 23.38 -0.62
N LYS A 399 0.72 24.15 0.46
CA LYS A 399 1.89 24.62 1.25
C LYS A 399 2.64 23.43 1.86
N VAL A 400 1.94 22.50 2.53
CA VAL A 400 2.55 21.31 3.14
C VAL A 400 3.23 20.48 2.08
N ARG A 401 2.55 20.16 0.98
CA ARG A 401 3.13 19.37 -0.11
C ARG A 401 4.37 20.04 -0.71
N GLY A 402 4.28 21.34 -1.04
CA GLY A 402 5.40 22.10 -1.59
C GLY A 402 6.59 22.16 -0.62
N TYR A 403 6.34 22.24 0.70
CA TYR A 403 7.38 22.12 1.72
C TYR A 403 8.01 20.72 1.71
N VAL A 404 7.18 19.68 1.82
CA VAL A 404 7.63 18.28 1.89
C VAL A 404 8.42 17.88 0.63
N ASP A 405 7.96 18.26 -0.56
CA ASP A 405 8.66 17.98 -1.82
C ASP A 405 10.08 18.59 -1.82
N ARG A 406 10.24 19.82 -1.32
CA ARG A 406 11.56 20.47 -1.20
C ARG A 406 12.41 19.86 -0.10
N ASP A 407 11.82 19.58 1.06
CA ASP A 407 12.51 19.01 2.20
C ASP A 407 13.09 17.63 1.87
N VAL A 408 12.29 16.74 1.29
CA VAL A 408 12.73 15.41 0.85
C VAL A 408 13.86 15.49 -0.17
N ALA A 409 13.75 16.40 -1.15
CA ALA A 409 14.79 16.60 -2.15
C ALA A 409 16.08 17.19 -1.56
N ALA A 410 15.98 18.09 -0.59
CA ALA A 410 17.12 18.72 0.06
C ALA A 410 17.94 17.76 0.93
N GLN A 411 17.35 16.67 1.38
CA GLN A 411 18.03 15.64 2.19
C GLN A 411 18.97 14.74 1.38
N ALA A 412 19.06 14.87 0.06
CA ALA A 412 20.03 14.12 -0.75
C ALA A 412 21.46 14.35 -0.27
N CYS A 413 22.25 13.29 -0.11
CA CYS A 413 23.61 13.30 0.45
C CYS A 413 23.71 13.67 1.94
N GLN A 414 22.62 13.73 2.69
CA GLN A 414 22.63 14.22 4.07
C GLN A 414 21.77 13.35 5.00
N GLY A 415 22.24 13.23 6.26
CA GLY A 415 21.51 12.47 7.29
C GLY A 415 21.40 11.00 6.99
N ASP A 416 20.41 10.37 7.62
CA ASP A 416 20.17 8.94 7.51
C ASP A 416 18.83 8.64 6.81
N THR A 417 18.71 7.44 6.31
CA THR A 417 17.47 6.87 5.81
C THR A 417 17.20 5.54 6.50
N VAL A 418 15.93 5.27 6.77
CA VAL A 418 15.50 4.01 7.37
C VAL A 418 15.34 2.97 6.27
N VAL A 419 15.96 1.80 6.46
CA VAL A 419 15.92 0.67 5.52
C VAL A 419 14.92 -0.38 5.99
N ASP A 420 14.84 -0.64 7.29
CA ASP A 420 13.96 -1.64 7.86
C ASP A 420 13.31 -1.15 9.17
N VAL A 421 12.05 -1.54 9.36
CA VAL A 421 11.23 -1.15 10.51
C VAL A 421 10.37 -2.31 11.01
N ALA A 422 10.02 -2.26 12.27
CA ALA A 422 9.02 -3.13 12.87
C ALA A 422 7.92 -2.32 13.56
N PRO A 423 6.67 -2.85 13.63
CA PRO A 423 5.62 -2.25 14.44
C PRO A 423 5.95 -2.34 15.94
N THR A 424 5.32 -1.49 16.73
CA THR A 424 5.36 -1.58 18.19
C THR A 424 4.23 -2.47 18.68
N VAL A 425 4.58 -3.49 19.47
CA VAL A 425 3.62 -4.47 19.99
C VAL A 425 3.17 -4.06 21.39
N SER A 426 1.87 -4.16 21.65
CA SER A 426 1.25 -3.92 22.97
C SER A 426 0.03 -4.81 23.16
N GLU A 427 -0.39 -5.00 24.39
CA GLU A 427 -1.70 -5.59 24.67
C GLU A 427 -2.81 -4.58 24.38
N TYR A 428 -3.89 -5.04 23.76
CA TYR A 428 -5.03 -4.20 23.39
C TYR A 428 -6.36 -4.94 23.60
N ALA A 429 -7.35 -4.27 24.14
CA ALA A 429 -8.70 -4.78 24.33
C ALA A 429 -9.55 -4.46 23.09
N LEU A 430 -9.56 -5.36 22.09
CA LEU A 430 -10.31 -5.18 20.85
C LEU A 430 -11.78 -5.57 21.07
N THR A 431 -12.69 -4.64 20.77
CA THR A 431 -14.12 -4.92 20.81
C THR A 431 -14.57 -5.61 19.53
N MET A 432 -15.16 -6.79 19.67
CA MET A 432 -15.75 -7.60 18.61
C MET A 432 -17.22 -7.93 18.96
N LEU A 433 -17.88 -8.77 18.19
CA LEU A 433 -19.24 -9.24 18.46
C LEU A 433 -19.24 -10.72 18.83
N ASP A 434 -20.04 -11.06 19.82
CA ASP A 434 -20.42 -12.45 20.07
C ASP A 434 -21.23 -12.98 18.88
N PRO A 435 -20.88 -14.12 18.28
CA PRO A 435 -21.48 -14.60 17.03
C PRO A 435 -22.94 -15.05 17.19
N VAL A 436 -23.39 -15.32 18.40
CA VAL A 436 -24.76 -15.81 18.70
C VAL A 436 -25.68 -14.65 19.12
N SER A 437 -25.28 -13.91 20.15
CA SER A 437 -26.10 -12.84 20.74
C SER A 437 -25.95 -11.49 20.03
N GLY A 438 -24.87 -11.29 19.25
CA GLY A 438 -24.54 -9.98 18.66
C GLY A 438 -24.10 -8.93 19.69
N ALA A 439 -23.90 -9.31 20.96
CA ALA A 439 -23.42 -8.41 21.99
C ALA A 439 -21.93 -8.05 21.78
N ASP A 440 -21.54 -6.86 22.25
CA ASP A 440 -20.14 -6.45 22.26
C ASP A 440 -19.34 -7.37 23.20
N LYS A 441 -18.21 -7.90 22.71
CA LYS A 441 -17.31 -8.79 23.41
C LYS A 441 -15.88 -8.24 23.30
N SER A 442 -15.28 -7.93 24.44
CA SER A 442 -13.88 -7.52 24.51
C SER A 442 -12.95 -8.72 24.42
N VAL A 443 -11.96 -8.65 23.55
CA VAL A 443 -10.94 -9.70 23.35
C VAL A 443 -9.58 -9.06 23.59
N SER A 444 -8.78 -9.62 24.53
CA SER A 444 -7.39 -9.21 24.70
C SER A 444 -6.55 -9.79 23.57
N VAL A 445 -5.86 -8.93 22.83
CA VAL A 445 -5.06 -9.26 21.66
C VAL A 445 -3.65 -8.67 21.76
N GLU A 446 -2.70 -9.30 21.10
CA GLU A 446 -1.37 -8.75 20.84
C GLU A 446 -1.47 -7.81 19.62
N TRP A 447 -1.48 -6.51 19.89
CA TRP A 447 -1.66 -5.48 18.88
C TRP A 447 -0.33 -4.95 18.36
N ALA A 448 -0.01 -5.23 17.10
CA ALA A 448 1.16 -4.70 16.42
C ALA A 448 0.81 -3.34 15.77
N SER A 449 1.11 -2.26 16.49
CA SER A 449 0.79 -0.89 16.07
C SER A 449 1.80 -0.38 15.03
N ALA A 450 1.30 0.09 13.89
CA ALA A 450 2.09 0.79 12.89
C ALA A 450 2.15 2.31 13.11
N LEU A 451 1.51 2.84 14.16
CA LEU A 451 1.52 4.29 14.47
C LEU A 451 2.89 4.77 14.97
N VAL A 452 3.60 3.89 15.66
CA VAL A 452 4.97 4.14 16.12
C VAL A 452 5.84 2.99 15.65
N LEU A 453 6.66 3.25 14.63
CA LEU A 453 7.58 2.26 14.07
C LEU A 453 8.90 2.27 14.83
N ARG A 454 9.43 1.08 15.11
CA ARG A 454 10.79 0.90 15.63
C ARG A 454 11.75 0.72 14.45
N THR A 455 12.75 1.56 14.35
CA THR A 455 13.82 1.40 13.35
C THR A 455 14.65 0.17 13.69
N LEU A 456 14.75 -0.76 12.76
CA LEU A 456 15.61 -1.95 12.86
C LEU A 456 16.94 -1.72 12.14
N LYS A 457 16.92 -0.99 11.01
CA LYS A 457 18.10 -0.71 10.21
C LYS A 457 18.02 0.69 9.59
N SER A 458 19.12 1.44 9.69
CA SER A 458 19.29 2.72 9.00
C SER A 458 20.65 2.77 8.31
N ARG A 459 20.80 3.69 7.35
CA ARG A 459 22.03 3.96 6.61
C ARG A 459 22.16 5.45 6.35
N SER A 460 23.39 5.94 6.16
CA SER A 460 23.61 7.28 5.61
C SER A 460 22.88 7.43 4.29
N ARG A 461 22.24 8.58 4.05
CA ARG A 461 21.48 8.82 2.82
C ARG A 461 22.41 9.13 1.66
N PRO A 462 22.40 8.37 0.54
CA PRO A 462 23.26 8.65 -0.60
C PRO A 462 22.78 9.88 -1.38
N CYS A 463 23.60 10.35 -2.33
CA CYS A 463 23.19 11.38 -3.29
C CYS A 463 22.26 10.81 -4.38
N GLY A 464 22.37 9.52 -4.63
CA GLY A 464 21.59 8.79 -5.63
C GLY A 464 22.05 7.36 -5.77
N TYR A 465 21.52 6.69 -6.78
CA TYR A 465 21.89 5.32 -7.12
C TYR A 465 22.34 5.25 -8.57
N TRP A 466 23.42 4.51 -8.80
CA TRP A 466 23.83 4.08 -10.13
C TRP A 466 23.15 2.75 -10.47
N LEU A 467 22.76 2.58 -11.75
CA LEU A 467 22.25 1.34 -12.32
C LEU A 467 23.02 1.01 -13.60
N ALA A 468 23.35 -0.25 -13.79
CA ALA A 468 23.99 -0.74 -15.01
C ALA A 468 23.10 -0.52 -16.23
N ALA A 469 23.69 -0.47 -17.43
CA ALA A 469 22.99 -0.11 -18.68
C ALA A 469 21.89 -1.11 -19.07
N ASP A 470 22.01 -2.36 -18.65
CA ASP A 470 21.05 -3.43 -18.91
C ASP A 470 19.82 -3.42 -17.95
N GLN A 471 19.84 -2.58 -16.92
CA GLN A 471 18.74 -2.49 -15.93
C GLN A 471 17.55 -1.63 -16.43
N THR A 472 17.17 -1.82 -17.69
CA THR A 472 16.12 -1.03 -18.36
C THR A 472 14.74 -1.24 -17.76
N ASP A 473 14.42 -2.45 -17.26
CA ASP A 473 13.14 -2.73 -16.60
C ASP A 473 12.99 -1.93 -15.30
N ALA A 474 14.02 -1.88 -14.47
CA ALA A 474 14.04 -1.06 -13.26
C ALA A 474 13.84 0.43 -13.60
N VAL A 475 14.52 0.92 -14.63
CA VAL A 475 14.40 2.31 -15.08
C VAL A 475 12.99 2.62 -15.58
N MET A 476 12.38 1.74 -16.40
CA MET A 476 11.00 1.93 -16.88
C MET A 476 9.99 2.00 -15.73
N ARG A 477 10.14 1.14 -14.73
CA ARG A 477 9.25 1.13 -13.55
C ARG A 477 9.43 2.39 -12.69
N LEU A 478 10.68 2.79 -12.41
CA LEU A 478 10.95 4.05 -11.68
C LEU A 478 10.32 5.25 -12.40
N ARG A 479 10.48 5.33 -13.72
CA ARG A 479 9.85 6.40 -14.54
C ARG A 479 8.33 6.29 -14.55
N GLY A 480 7.78 5.08 -14.63
CA GLY A 480 6.34 4.84 -14.49
C GLY A 480 5.78 5.36 -13.16
N LEU A 481 6.55 5.26 -12.08
CA LEU A 481 6.24 5.83 -10.77
C LEU A 481 6.38 7.36 -10.71
N GLY A 482 7.00 8.00 -11.71
CA GLY A 482 7.26 9.44 -11.76
C GLY A 482 8.66 9.85 -11.26
N VAL A 483 9.54 8.89 -11.02
CA VAL A 483 10.92 9.13 -10.58
C VAL A 483 11.76 9.69 -11.72
N ARG A 484 12.55 10.72 -11.44
CA ARG A 484 13.55 11.25 -12.37
C ARG A 484 14.74 10.28 -12.44
N VAL A 485 15.03 9.81 -13.64
CA VAL A 485 16.19 8.99 -13.97
C VAL A 485 16.92 9.65 -15.14
N VAL A 486 18.24 9.67 -15.11
CA VAL A 486 19.07 10.18 -16.19
C VAL A 486 19.99 9.09 -16.72
N GLN A 487 20.24 9.09 -18.03
CA GLN A 487 21.22 8.21 -18.66
C GLN A 487 22.55 8.93 -18.80
N LEU A 488 23.65 8.23 -18.56
CA LEU A 488 25.00 8.79 -18.69
C LEU A 488 25.40 8.81 -20.16
N GLY A 489 25.71 10.00 -20.66
CA GLY A 489 26.16 10.19 -22.05
C GLY A 489 27.65 9.85 -22.26
N ASN A 490 28.44 9.74 -21.20
CA ASN A 490 29.85 9.41 -21.21
C ASN A 490 30.22 8.55 -19.99
N ARG A 491 31.38 7.89 -20.05
CA ARG A 491 31.95 7.19 -18.87
C ARG A 491 32.22 8.21 -17.75
N ALA A 492 31.90 7.81 -16.53
CA ALA A 492 32.18 8.58 -15.32
C ALA A 492 32.75 7.66 -14.22
N VAL A 493 33.49 8.27 -13.29
CA VAL A 493 33.90 7.60 -12.06
C VAL A 493 33.23 8.35 -10.90
N MET A 494 32.50 7.63 -10.07
CA MET A 494 31.73 8.19 -8.97
C MET A 494 32.22 7.63 -7.64
N GLN A 495 32.37 8.47 -6.63
CA GLN A 495 32.58 7.99 -5.29
C GLN A 495 31.29 7.40 -4.73
N GLY A 496 31.35 6.17 -4.20
CA GLY A 496 30.17 5.49 -3.75
C GLY A 496 30.43 4.27 -2.88
N GLU A 497 29.41 3.45 -2.76
CA GLU A 497 29.43 2.17 -2.05
C GLU A 497 28.76 1.11 -2.92
N ASN A 498 29.49 0.00 -3.09
CA ASN A 498 28.95 -1.23 -3.65
C ASN A 498 28.28 -2.06 -2.56
N TYR A 499 27.34 -2.89 -2.95
CA TYR A 499 26.73 -3.89 -2.09
C TYR A 499 27.51 -5.20 -2.18
N ARG A 500 27.85 -5.77 -1.03
CA ARG A 500 28.35 -7.13 -0.91
C ARG A 500 27.26 -7.98 -0.27
N GLU A 501 26.76 -8.96 -0.99
CA GLU A 501 25.77 -9.89 -0.49
C GLU A 501 26.37 -10.77 0.61
N THR A 502 25.73 -10.83 1.78
CA THR A 502 26.13 -11.65 2.93
C THR A 502 25.24 -12.86 3.13
N SER A 503 23.97 -12.77 2.73
CA SER A 503 23.05 -13.91 2.68
C SER A 503 21.98 -13.72 1.60
N ARG A 504 21.48 -14.84 1.08
CA ARG A 504 20.34 -14.91 0.16
C ARG A 504 19.48 -16.11 0.50
N GLU A 505 18.22 -15.86 0.75
CA GLU A 505 17.21 -16.89 0.96
C GLU A 505 16.11 -16.72 -0.10
N LEU A 506 15.77 -17.82 -0.78
CA LEU A 506 14.63 -17.85 -1.67
C LEU A 506 13.39 -18.26 -0.88
N GLY A 507 12.29 -17.59 -1.10
CA GLY A 507 11.04 -17.86 -0.43
C GLY A 507 9.83 -17.30 -1.17
N THR A 508 8.68 -17.48 -0.58
CA THR A 508 7.45 -16.83 -1.01
C THR A 508 7.35 -15.44 -0.39
N ARG A 509 6.65 -14.55 -1.07
CA ARG A 509 6.28 -13.27 -0.50
C ARG A 509 5.16 -13.45 0.52
N GLU A 510 5.31 -12.87 1.69
CA GLU A 510 4.38 -13.05 2.79
C GLU A 510 4.02 -11.72 3.45
N ASP A 511 2.81 -11.63 3.96
CA ASP A 511 2.37 -10.62 4.92
C ASP A 511 1.77 -11.32 6.16
N VAL A 512 1.19 -10.56 7.08
CA VAL A 512 0.59 -11.13 8.29
C VAL A 512 -0.54 -12.14 7.99
N ARG A 513 -1.14 -12.08 6.80
CA ARG A 513 -2.21 -12.99 6.36
C ARG A 513 -1.69 -14.26 5.69
N GLY A 514 -0.38 -14.43 5.59
CA GLY A 514 0.30 -15.55 4.94
C GLY A 514 0.85 -15.18 3.56
N SER A 515 1.00 -16.19 2.71
CA SER A 515 1.59 -16.01 1.37
C SER A 515 0.74 -15.10 0.49
N ILE A 516 1.40 -14.17 -0.18
CA ILE A 516 0.80 -13.23 -1.14
C ILE A 516 0.85 -13.86 -2.53
N ALA A 517 -0.29 -13.83 -3.22
CA ALA A 517 -0.37 -14.26 -4.62
C ALA A 517 0.33 -13.21 -5.51
N ASP A 518 1.54 -13.53 -6.00
CA ASP A 518 2.30 -12.66 -6.90
C ASP A 518 3.06 -13.43 -8.00
N GLY A 519 2.84 -14.75 -8.06
CA GLY A 519 3.31 -15.61 -9.15
C GLY A 519 4.82 -15.92 -9.12
N GLY A 520 5.57 -15.57 -8.07
CA GLY A 520 7.01 -15.79 -8.05
C GLY A 520 7.63 -16.01 -6.68
N SER A 521 8.86 -16.54 -6.68
CA SER A 521 9.71 -16.55 -5.51
C SER A 521 10.37 -15.17 -5.34
N VAL A 522 10.59 -14.77 -4.10
CA VAL A 522 11.35 -13.56 -3.76
C VAL A 522 12.69 -13.94 -3.15
N ALA A 523 13.71 -13.13 -3.40
CA ALA A 523 15.02 -13.28 -2.79
C ALA A 523 15.15 -12.34 -1.58
N LYS A 524 15.09 -12.89 -0.38
CA LYS A 524 15.43 -12.13 0.84
C LYS A 524 16.95 -12.01 0.92
N VAL A 525 17.47 -10.80 0.72
CA VAL A 525 18.90 -10.54 0.64
C VAL A 525 19.35 -9.71 1.84
N GLN A 526 20.51 -10.05 2.41
CA GLN A 526 21.23 -9.16 3.33
C GLN A 526 22.52 -8.69 2.66
N VAL A 527 22.86 -7.43 2.88
CA VAL A 527 24.03 -6.82 2.27
C VAL A 527 24.84 -5.99 3.26
N GLU A 528 26.14 -5.93 3.01
CA GLU A 528 27.06 -4.97 3.57
C GLU A 528 27.47 -3.93 2.52
N LEU A 529 27.83 -2.74 3.00
CA LEU A 529 28.32 -1.65 2.17
C LEU A 529 29.84 -1.67 2.10
N VAL A 530 30.40 -1.56 0.90
CA VAL A 530 31.83 -1.50 0.65
C VAL A 530 32.15 -0.22 -0.10
N THR A 531 32.91 0.69 0.51
CA THR A 531 33.32 1.93 -0.15
C THR A 531 34.12 1.62 -1.41
N ALA A 532 33.77 2.26 -2.52
CA ALA A 532 34.37 2.03 -3.81
C ALA A 532 34.27 3.26 -4.72
N PHE A 533 35.12 3.29 -5.75
CA PHE A 533 34.89 4.10 -6.93
C PHE A 533 34.07 3.28 -7.93
N ILE A 534 32.89 3.81 -8.30
CA ILE A 534 31.96 3.18 -9.24
C ILE A 534 32.39 3.60 -10.64
N GLU A 535 32.83 2.64 -11.45
CA GLU A 535 33.10 2.86 -12.86
C GLU A 535 31.77 2.77 -13.63
N ALA A 536 31.20 3.92 -13.94
CA ALA A 536 29.92 4.03 -14.62
C ALA A 536 30.13 4.21 -16.13
N PRO A 537 29.88 3.21 -16.99
CA PRO A 537 30.02 3.34 -18.43
C PRO A 537 28.94 4.26 -19.01
N ALA A 538 29.22 4.82 -20.22
CA ALA A 538 28.19 5.49 -21.02
C ALA A 538 27.02 4.53 -21.26
N GLY A 539 25.79 5.06 -21.23
CA GLY A 539 24.56 4.28 -21.36
C GLY A 539 24.01 3.72 -20.04
N SER A 540 24.80 3.67 -18.95
CA SER A 540 24.30 3.36 -17.61
C SER A 540 23.41 4.48 -17.08
N TYR A 541 22.76 4.29 -15.92
CA TYR A 541 21.80 5.25 -15.40
C TYR A 541 22.20 5.77 -14.02
N TYR A 542 21.73 6.97 -13.74
CA TYR A 542 21.81 7.59 -12.42
C TYR A 542 20.40 8.02 -11.97
N VAL A 543 20.03 7.63 -10.75
CA VAL A 543 18.77 7.98 -10.10
C VAL A 543 19.07 8.94 -8.96
N PRO A 544 18.97 10.25 -9.15
CA PRO A 544 19.30 11.23 -8.12
C PRO A 544 18.27 11.23 -6.99
N LEU A 545 18.68 11.52 -5.77
CA LEU A 545 17.80 11.70 -4.62
C LEU A 545 17.44 13.17 -4.35
N ASP A 546 17.98 14.13 -5.09
CA ASP A 546 17.54 15.53 -5.07
C ASP A 546 16.24 15.73 -5.84
N GLN A 547 15.22 14.93 -5.50
CA GLN A 547 13.89 14.93 -6.09
C GLN A 547 12.81 14.60 -5.04
N PRO A 548 11.55 15.04 -5.25
CA PRO A 548 10.47 14.80 -4.29
C PRO A 548 10.19 13.33 -3.97
N LEU A 549 10.51 12.42 -4.90
CA LEU A 549 10.25 10.98 -4.77
C LEU A 549 11.45 10.21 -4.20
N ALA A 550 12.43 10.87 -3.58
CA ALA A 550 13.63 10.23 -3.07
C ALA A 550 13.34 9.08 -2.07
N ASN A 551 12.33 9.24 -1.21
CA ASN A 551 11.97 8.19 -0.24
C ASN A 551 11.36 6.95 -0.91
N LEU A 552 10.65 7.13 -2.02
CA LEU A 552 10.17 6.02 -2.85
C LEU A 552 11.34 5.32 -3.57
N VAL A 553 12.31 6.10 -4.09
CA VAL A 553 13.53 5.54 -4.70
C VAL A 553 14.29 4.67 -3.71
N ILE A 554 14.48 5.13 -2.47
CA ILE A 554 15.16 4.36 -1.42
C ILE A 554 14.43 3.03 -1.16
N ALA A 555 13.11 3.05 -1.05
CA ALA A 555 12.30 1.84 -0.85
C ALA A 555 12.45 0.83 -2.00
N ALA A 556 12.62 1.31 -3.23
CA ALA A 556 12.83 0.45 -4.41
C ALA A 556 14.26 -0.06 -4.53
N MET A 557 15.27 0.76 -4.18
CA MET A 557 16.67 0.53 -4.55
C MET A 557 17.54 -0.07 -3.44
N GLU A 558 17.21 0.13 -2.15
CA GLU A 558 17.98 -0.53 -1.09
C GLU A 558 17.70 -2.04 -1.09
N PRO A 559 18.73 -2.91 -1.32
CA PRO A 559 18.55 -4.33 -1.64
C PRO A 559 17.81 -5.13 -0.56
N ASP A 560 18.04 -4.79 0.69
CA ASP A 560 17.53 -5.48 1.86
C ASP A 560 16.30 -4.82 2.48
N THR A 561 15.64 -3.92 1.76
CA THR A 561 14.25 -3.56 2.06
C THR A 561 13.31 -4.69 1.68
N GLN A 562 12.21 -4.81 2.38
CA GLN A 562 11.30 -5.95 2.28
C GLN A 562 10.75 -6.22 0.86
N ASN A 563 10.63 -5.18 0.01
CA ASN A 563 10.07 -5.28 -1.34
C ASN A 563 10.91 -4.51 -2.37
N SER A 564 12.26 -4.55 -2.23
CA SER A 564 13.15 -3.89 -3.18
C SER A 564 13.06 -4.50 -4.60
N TYR A 565 13.54 -3.75 -5.56
CA TYR A 565 13.65 -4.24 -6.93
C TYR A 565 14.60 -5.44 -7.06
N LEU A 566 15.64 -5.52 -6.20
CA LEU A 566 16.49 -6.70 -6.13
C LEU A 566 15.74 -7.91 -5.59
N THR A 567 14.97 -7.75 -4.51
CA THR A 567 14.14 -8.81 -3.92
C THR A 567 13.22 -9.46 -4.95
N HIS A 568 12.68 -8.66 -5.87
CA HIS A 568 11.75 -9.11 -6.91
C HIS A 568 12.41 -9.41 -8.27
N GLY A 569 13.75 -9.42 -8.37
CA GLY A 569 14.49 -9.71 -9.59
C GLY A 569 14.33 -8.66 -10.70
N ILE A 570 13.80 -7.47 -10.38
CA ILE A 570 13.71 -6.32 -11.30
C ILE A 570 15.10 -5.71 -11.52
N VAL A 571 15.91 -5.62 -10.46
CA VAL A 571 17.37 -5.44 -10.55
C VAL A 571 17.99 -6.83 -10.49
N SER A 572 18.83 -7.16 -11.47
CA SER A 572 19.30 -8.52 -11.71
C SER A 572 20.30 -9.04 -10.66
N SER A 573 21.10 -8.16 -10.07
CA SER A 573 22.10 -8.51 -9.06
C SER A 573 22.49 -7.31 -8.21
N VAL A 574 23.11 -7.57 -7.06
CA VAL A 574 23.66 -6.51 -6.18
C VAL A 574 24.75 -5.68 -6.88
N THR A 575 25.47 -6.27 -7.84
CA THR A 575 26.52 -5.60 -8.62
C THR A 575 26.02 -4.73 -9.77
N ALA A 576 24.72 -4.87 -10.12
CA ALA A 576 24.08 -4.06 -11.15
C ALA A 576 23.59 -2.70 -10.63
N GLN A 577 23.79 -2.42 -9.35
CA GLN A 577 23.45 -1.16 -8.71
C GLN A 577 24.48 -0.77 -7.64
N ALA A 578 24.60 0.52 -7.36
CA ALA A 578 25.47 1.04 -6.31
C ALA A 578 24.91 2.35 -5.74
N ARG A 579 25.32 2.68 -4.53
CA ARG A 579 25.02 3.96 -3.86
C ARG A 579 26.08 5.01 -4.25
N VAL A 580 25.64 6.16 -4.68
CA VAL A 580 26.51 7.28 -5.07
C VAL A 580 26.52 8.30 -3.93
N LEU A 581 27.71 8.57 -3.36
CA LEU A 581 27.87 9.39 -2.14
C LEU A 581 28.18 10.86 -2.41
N THR A 582 28.59 11.18 -3.64
CA THR A 582 28.83 12.57 -4.06
C THR A 582 28.00 12.87 -5.30
N ARG A 583 27.53 14.10 -5.45
CA ARG A 583 26.81 14.48 -6.68
C ARG A 583 27.74 14.32 -7.87
N PRO A 584 27.42 13.46 -8.84
CA PRO A 584 28.31 13.24 -9.97
C PRO A 584 28.22 14.43 -10.95
N ASP A 585 29.39 14.87 -11.43
CA ASP A 585 29.45 15.77 -12.60
C ASP A 585 29.43 14.91 -13.87
N VAL A 586 28.24 14.69 -14.40
CA VAL A 586 28.03 13.81 -15.55
C VAL A 586 27.22 14.51 -16.65
N LYS A 587 27.59 14.23 -17.89
CA LYS A 587 26.76 14.61 -19.03
C LYS A 587 25.52 13.70 -19.04
N ALA A 588 24.39 14.25 -18.62
CA ALA A 588 23.11 13.55 -18.60
C ALA A 588 22.46 13.65 -19.98
N VAL A 589 21.92 12.51 -20.44
CA VAL A 589 21.02 12.42 -21.59
C VAL A 589 19.61 12.25 -21.05
N ALA A 590 18.68 13.09 -21.51
CA ALA A 590 17.27 12.91 -21.18
C ALA A 590 16.77 11.60 -21.79
N LEU A 591 16.08 10.80 -21.00
CA LEU A 591 15.38 9.61 -21.52
C LEU A 591 14.07 10.05 -22.18
N PRO A 592 13.69 9.44 -23.32
CA PRO A 592 12.48 9.76 -24.06
C PRO A 592 11.18 9.55 -23.27
#